data_699ec86b4b1a4a94e5b44f39bbef3280
#
_entry.id   699ec86b4b1a4a94e5b44f39bbef3280
#
_cell.length_a   1.000
_cell.length_b   1.000
_cell.length_c   1.000
_cell.angle_alpha   90.00
_cell.angle_beta   90.00
_cell.angle_gamma   90.00
#
_symmetry.space_group_name_H-M   'P 1'
#
loop_
_entity.id
_entity.type
_entity.pdbx_description
1 polymer ?
#
loop_
_entity_poly.entity_id
_entity_poly.type
_entity_poly.pdbx_seq_one_letter_code
_entity_poly.pdbx_strand_id
1 'polypeptide(L)'
;MISKSYKDMNLYSCIVLNLLASAIGIDPQQKELESKLDLILRKERDGLSKSEIMHHIRSNHNMTERILKHLEGEEFINIIKDERSYCILPTKKGLVHVGEFNKFYSSIYSKQIEEHYRYIGLPAWYRRHR
;
A
#
# COMPACT_ATOMS: atom_id res chain seq x y z
N MET A 1 9.37 -28.17 -0.08
CA MET A 1 8.99 -27.58 -0.11
C MET A 1 8.63 -26.35 0.09
N ILE A 2 8.55 -25.74 -0.07
CA ILE A 2 8.35 -24.46 0.11
C ILE A 2 7.01 -23.94 0.03
N SER A 3 6.55 -23.22 0.88
CA SER A 3 5.26 -22.63 0.85
C SER A 3 5.21 -21.54 -0.18
N LYS A 4 4.38 -21.71 -1.14
CA LYS A 4 4.23 -20.74 -2.14
C LYS A 4 3.18 -19.75 -1.86
N SER A 5 2.31 -20.01 -0.93
CA SER A 5 1.23 -19.11 -0.59
C SER A 5 1.64 -18.03 0.40
N TYR A 6 2.86 -18.09 0.88
CA TYR A 6 3.32 -17.16 1.87
C TYR A 6 3.67 -15.82 1.24
N LYS A 7 2.98 -14.76 1.67
CA LYS A 7 3.22 -13.42 1.17
C LYS A 7 4.22 -12.70 2.06
N ASP A 8 5.17 -12.03 1.44
CA ASP A 8 6.17 -11.26 2.16
C ASP A 8 5.51 -10.03 2.79
N MET A 9 5.65 -9.89 4.10
CA MET A 9 5.00 -8.83 4.84
C MET A 9 5.46 -7.43 4.40
N ASN A 10 6.76 -7.26 4.21
CA ASN A 10 7.28 -5.95 3.79
C ASN A 10 6.77 -5.56 2.42
N LEU A 11 6.81 -6.49 1.49
CA LEU A 11 6.33 -6.24 0.14
C LEU A 11 4.83 -5.92 0.13
N TYR A 12 4.03 -6.75 0.78
CA TYR A 12 2.58 -6.55 0.71
C TYR A 12 2.12 -5.34 1.49
N SER A 13 2.83 -4.97 2.55
CA SER A 13 2.59 -3.70 3.23
C SER A 13 2.77 -2.54 2.27
N CYS A 14 3.81 -2.58 1.46
CA CYS A 14 4.07 -1.52 0.49
C CYS A 14 3.09 -1.55 -0.68
N ILE A 15 2.66 -2.74 -1.10
CA ILE A 15 1.62 -2.84 -2.12
C ILE A 15 0.32 -2.18 -1.62
N VAL A 16 -0.05 -2.44 -0.37
CA VAL A 16 -1.24 -1.82 0.21
C VAL A 16 -1.08 -0.31 0.31
N LEU A 17 0.09 0.17 0.74
CA LEU A 17 0.32 1.61 0.83
C LEU A 17 0.26 2.28 -0.53
N ASN A 18 0.79 1.64 -1.57
CA ASN A 18 0.68 2.16 -2.93
C ASN A 18 -0.77 2.21 -3.40
N LEU A 19 -1.54 1.18 -3.04
CA LEU A 19 -2.95 1.13 -3.37
C LEU A 19 -3.71 2.28 -2.71
N LEU A 20 -3.42 2.53 -1.43
CA LEU A 20 -4.05 3.61 -0.69
C LEU A 20 -3.66 4.98 -1.24
N ALA A 21 -2.39 5.16 -1.59
CA ALA A 21 -1.94 6.41 -2.20
C ALA A 21 -2.66 6.66 -3.52
N SER A 22 -2.80 5.64 -4.33
CA SER A 22 -3.51 5.73 -5.60
C SER A 22 -4.97 6.11 -5.38
N ALA A 23 -5.60 5.52 -4.37
CA ALA A 23 -7.01 5.78 -4.07
C ALA A 23 -7.27 7.24 -3.69
N ILE A 24 -6.31 7.88 -3.06
CA ILE A 24 -6.44 9.29 -2.69
C ILE A 24 -5.76 10.24 -3.68
N GLY A 25 -5.25 9.70 -4.78
CA GLY A 25 -4.69 10.51 -5.86
C GLY A 25 -3.31 11.10 -5.59
N ILE A 26 -2.51 10.43 -4.76
CA ILE A 26 -1.17 10.90 -4.43
C ILE A 26 -0.13 9.98 -5.08
N ASP A 27 0.90 10.58 -5.68
CA ASP A 27 2.07 9.84 -6.15
C ASP A 27 3.12 9.91 -5.05
N PRO A 28 3.44 8.78 -4.38
CA PRO A 28 4.40 8.79 -3.28
C PRO A 28 5.83 9.15 -3.69
N GLN A 29 6.10 9.16 -4.99
CA GLN A 29 7.43 9.47 -5.51
C GLN A 29 7.56 10.90 -5.99
N GLN A 30 6.49 11.70 -5.88
CA GLN A 30 6.54 13.07 -6.37
C GLN A 30 7.51 13.92 -5.55
N LYS A 31 8.06 14.94 -6.22
CA LYS A 31 8.98 15.84 -5.55
C LYS A 31 8.26 16.67 -4.51
N GLU A 32 8.95 16.99 -3.46
CA GLU A 32 8.43 17.82 -2.37
C GLU A 32 7.19 17.21 -1.71
N LEU A 33 7.16 15.89 -1.67
CA LEU A 33 6.03 15.17 -1.08
C LEU A 33 5.76 15.64 0.35
N GLU A 34 6.80 15.72 1.19
CA GLU A 34 6.62 16.09 2.58
C GLU A 34 6.04 17.47 2.76
N SER A 35 6.47 18.42 1.95
CA SER A 35 5.96 19.79 2.07
C SER A 35 4.51 19.91 1.61
N LYS A 36 4.05 19.00 0.78
CA LYS A 36 2.68 19.02 0.25
C LYS A 36 1.71 18.16 1.04
N LEU A 37 2.22 17.18 1.78
CA LEU A 37 1.36 16.22 2.45
C LEU A 37 0.41 16.83 3.46
N ASP A 38 0.86 17.80 4.22
CA ASP A 38 0.00 18.43 5.21
C ASP A 38 -1.24 19.05 4.57
N LEU A 39 -1.07 19.67 3.40
CA LEU A 39 -2.19 20.26 2.69
C LEU A 39 -3.10 19.18 2.10
N ILE A 40 -2.50 18.16 1.54
CA ILE A 40 -3.25 17.08 0.90
C ILE A 40 -4.06 16.29 1.92
N LEU A 41 -3.46 15.97 3.06
CA LEU A 41 -4.11 15.16 4.07
C LEU A 41 -5.14 15.90 4.91
N ARG A 42 -5.19 17.22 4.80
CA ARG A 42 -6.23 18.01 5.47
C ARG A 42 -7.58 17.91 4.78
N LYS A 43 -7.59 17.56 3.50
CA LYS A 43 -8.83 17.43 2.76
C LYS A 43 -9.47 16.09 3.09
N GLU A 44 -10.79 16.09 3.09
CA GLU A 44 -11.52 14.84 3.23
C GLU A 44 -11.18 13.93 2.08
N ARG A 45 -10.91 12.67 2.40
CA ARG A 45 -10.53 11.68 1.41
C ARG A 45 -11.30 10.41 1.65
N ASP A 46 -11.64 9.75 0.56
CA ASP A 46 -12.23 8.44 0.64
C ASP A 46 -11.11 7.42 0.73
N GLY A 47 -11.08 6.69 1.82
CA GLY A 47 -10.15 5.60 1.95
C GLY A 47 -10.70 4.35 1.29
N LEU A 48 -10.05 3.23 1.56
CA LEU A 48 -10.50 1.94 1.05
C LEU A 48 -11.04 1.09 2.19
N SER A 49 -12.01 0.24 1.86
CA SER A 49 -12.50 -0.73 2.82
C SER A 49 -11.54 -1.92 2.87
N LYS A 50 -11.65 -2.71 3.94
CA LYS A 50 -10.87 -3.93 4.06
C LYS A 50 -11.16 -4.88 2.88
N SER A 51 -12.42 -5.00 2.48
CA SER A 51 -12.81 -5.86 1.35
C SER A 51 -12.15 -5.44 0.06
N GLU A 52 -12.11 -4.13 -0.20
CA GLU A 52 -11.46 -3.62 -1.39
C GLU A 52 -9.98 -3.94 -1.40
N ILE A 53 -9.31 -3.75 -0.27
CA ILE A 53 -7.89 -4.08 -0.15
C ILE A 53 -7.67 -5.57 -0.36
N MET A 54 -8.47 -6.39 0.31
CA MET A 54 -8.38 -7.84 0.22
C MET A 54 -8.50 -8.32 -1.22
N HIS A 55 -9.45 -7.75 -1.94
CA HIS A 55 -9.68 -8.08 -3.34
C HIS A 55 -8.48 -7.69 -4.21
N HIS A 56 -7.99 -6.47 -4.04
CA HIS A 56 -6.88 -5.98 -4.85
C HIS A 56 -5.59 -6.76 -4.66
N ILE A 57 -5.28 -7.14 -3.43
CA ILE A 57 -4.05 -7.88 -3.17
C ILE A 57 -4.25 -9.39 -3.28
N ARG A 58 -5.47 -9.81 -3.61
CA ARG A 58 -5.83 -11.21 -3.76
C ARG A 58 -5.40 -12.06 -2.56
N SER A 59 -5.80 -11.58 -1.40
CA SER A 59 -5.45 -12.19 -0.14
C SER A 59 -6.72 -12.70 0.56
N ASN A 60 -6.55 -13.62 1.50
CA ASN A 60 -7.67 -14.04 2.31
C ASN A 60 -7.82 -13.09 3.50
N HIS A 61 -8.90 -13.30 4.27
CA HIS A 61 -9.21 -12.45 5.41
C HIS A 61 -8.08 -12.41 6.43
N ASN A 62 -7.54 -13.56 6.78
CA ASN A 62 -6.51 -13.64 7.82
C ASN A 62 -5.23 -12.94 7.42
N MET A 63 -4.79 -13.13 6.19
CA MET A 63 -3.57 -12.49 5.72
C MET A 63 -3.75 -10.98 5.60
N THR A 64 -4.91 -10.55 5.09
CA THR A 64 -5.22 -9.13 5.00
C THR A 64 -5.21 -8.49 6.38
N GLU A 65 -5.81 -9.14 7.36
CA GLU A 65 -5.83 -8.66 8.74
C GLU A 65 -4.41 -8.49 9.29
N ARG A 66 -3.56 -9.47 9.03
CA ARG A 66 -2.17 -9.40 9.49
C ARG A 66 -1.41 -8.24 8.88
N ILE A 67 -1.61 -8.01 7.59
CA ILE A 67 -0.97 -6.90 6.88
C ILE A 67 -1.47 -5.57 7.46
N LEU A 68 -2.76 -5.43 7.65
CA LEU A 68 -3.34 -4.20 8.18
C LEU A 68 -2.90 -3.93 9.61
N LYS A 69 -2.82 -4.96 10.44
CA LYS A 69 -2.33 -4.81 11.81
C LYS A 69 -0.88 -4.38 11.84
N HIS A 70 -0.07 -4.95 10.95
CA HIS A 70 1.33 -4.54 10.84
C HIS A 70 1.44 -3.07 10.45
N LEU A 71 0.68 -2.66 9.44
CA LEU A 71 0.70 -1.28 8.98
C LEU A 71 0.21 -0.31 10.04
N GLU A 72 -0.84 -0.68 10.77
CA GLU A 72 -1.36 0.15 11.83
C GLU A 72 -0.36 0.27 12.98
N GLY A 73 0.27 -0.84 13.34
CA GLY A 73 1.29 -0.85 14.39
C GLY A 73 2.49 0.02 14.07
N GLU A 74 2.84 0.13 12.79
CA GLU A 74 3.92 0.99 12.33
C GLU A 74 3.46 2.43 12.13
N GLU A 75 2.19 2.70 12.33
CA GLU A 75 1.59 4.02 12.13
C GLU A 75 1.64 4.47 10.67
N PHE A 76 1.60 3.52 9.76
CA PHE A 76 1.58 3.82 8.33
C PHE A 76 0.17 4.02 7.80
N ILE A 77 -0.83 3.55 8.51
CA ILE A 77 -2.23 3.72 8.14
C ILE A 77 -3.05 4.09 9.37
N ASN A 78 -4.20 4.71 9.10
CA ASN A 78 -5.26 4.91 10.08
C ASN A 78 -6.47 4.11 9.66
N ILE A 79 -7.07 3.42 10.59
CA ILE A 79 -8.30 2.68 10.36
C ILE A 79 -9.41 3.40 11.09
N ILE A 80 -10.35 3.95 10.34
CA ILE A 80 -11.49 4.64 10.90
C ILE A 80 -12.66 3.69 10.85
N LYS A 81 -13.16 3.32 12.02
CA LYS A 81 -14.29 2.42 12.12
C LYS A 81 -15.58 3.21 12.15
N ASP A 82 -16.47 2.81 11.28
CA ASP A 82 -17.81 3.32 11.24
C ASP A 82 -18.71 2.18 11.70
N GLU A 83 -19.98 2.45 11.90
CA GLU A 83 -20.94 1.43 12.35
C GLU A 83 -20.97 0.19 11.46
N ARG A 84 -20.70 0.35 10.19
CA ARG A 84 -20.86 -0.72 9.20
C ARG A 84 -19.60 -1.11 8.47
N SER A 85 -18.55 -0.30 8.53
CA SER A 85 -17.38 -0.55 7.70
C SER A 85 -16.14 0.09 8.27
N TYR A 86 -15.01 -0.30 7.70
CA TYR A 86 -13.74 0.33 7.98
C TYR A 86 -13.39 1.21 6.80
N CYS A 87 -12.83 2.37 7.09
CA CYS A 87 -12.22 3.22 6.09
C CYS A 87 -10.74 3.29 6.40
N ILE A 88 -9.92 2.87 5.49
CA ILE A 88 -8.48 2.75 5.70
C ILE A 88 -7.78 3.81 4.86
N LEU A 89 -6.96 4.63 5.53
CA LEU A 89 -6.26 5.75 4.90
C LEU A 89 -4.77 5.66 5.23
N PRO A 90 -3.90 6.11 4.31
CA PRO A 90 -2.49 6.18 4.64
C PRO A 90 -2.21 7.39 5.52
N THR A 91 -1.15 7.29 6.32
CA THR A 91 -0.65 8.44 7.07
C THR A 91 0.48 9.09 6.29
N LYS A 92 0.91 10.27 6.74
CA LYS A 92 2.08 10.92 6.18
C LYS A 92 3.29 9.99 6.25
N LYS A 93 3.49 9.37 7.41
CA LYS A 93 4.59 8.43 7.62
C LYS A 93 4.53 7.27 6.63
N GLY A 94 3.33 6.73 6.41
CA GLY A 94 3.15 5.64 5.46
C GLY A 94 3.46 6.04 4.04
N LEU A 95 3.03 7.23 3.64
CA LEU A 95 3.29 7.71 2.28
C LEU A 95 4.77 7.96 2.03
N VAL A 96 5.47 8.54 3.01
CA VAL A 96 6.92 8.74 2.91
C VAL A 96 7.62 7.38 2.84
N HIS A 97 7.21 6.45 3.68
CA HIS A 97 7.80 5.11 3.71
C HIS A 97 7.66 4.41 2.35
N VAL A 98 6.46 4.39 1.77
CA VAL A 98 6.26 3.70 0.50
C VAL A 98 6.95 4.43 -0.65
N GLY A 99 7.08 5.74 -0.56
CA GLY A 99 7.86 6.50 -1.53
C GLY A 99 9.30 6.05 -1.58
N GLU A 100 9.90 5.84 -0.41
CA GLU A 100 11.25 5.32 -0.31
C GLU A 100 11.36 3.88 -0.80
N PHE A 101 10.37 3.06 -0.45
CA PHE A 101 10.32 1.70 -0.95
C PHE A 101 10.32 1.67 -2.48
N ASN A 102 9.45 2.46 -3.08
CA ASN A 102 9.32 2.48 -4.54
C ASN A 102 10.62 2.92 -5.20
N LYS A 103 11.32 3.87 -4.59
CA LYS A 103 12.52 4.44 -5.16
C LYS A 103 13.75 3.57 -4.96
N PHE A 104 13.92 2.99 -3.78
CA PHE A 104 15.16 2.33 -3.41
C PHE A 104 15.08 0.82 -3.25
N TYR A 105 13.92 0.29 -2.93
CA TYR A 105 13.81 -1.11 -2.52
C TYR A 105 12.95 -1.98 -3.43
N SER A 106 12.15 -1.38 -4.30
CA SER A 106 11.25 -2.17 -5.14
C SER A 106 11.98 -3.14 -6.06
N SER A 107 13.19 -2.80 -6.48
CA SER A 107 13.95 -3.68 -7.36
C SER A 107 14.33 -5.00 -6.69
N ILE A 108 14.45 -5.00 -5.37
CA ILE A 108 14.75 -6.22 -4.62
C ILE A 108 13.60 -7.22 -4.75
N TYR A 109 12.40 -6.71 -4.90
CA TYR A 109 11.19 -7.52 -4.98
C TYR A 109 10.65 -7.66 -6.39
N SER A 110 11.45 -7.35 -7.42
CA SER A 110 10.99 -7.35 -8.80
C SER A 110 10.24 -8.60 -9.20
N LYS A 111 10.78 -9.76 -8.85
CA LYS A 111 10.17 -11.02 -9.20
C LYS A 111 8.80 -11.19 -8.57
N GLN A 112 8.70 -10.90 -7.30
CA GLN A 112 7.45 -11.01 -6.57
C GLN A 112 6.42 -10.01 -7.06
N ILE A 113 6.85 -8.78 -7.36
CA ILE A 113 5.95 -7.76 -7.87
C ILE A 113 5.41 -8.16 -9.23
N GLU A 114 6.28 -8.60 -10.12
CA GLU A 114 5.87 -9.04 -11.46
C GLU A 114 4.94 -10.24 -11.38
N GLU A 115 5.20 -11.15 -10.47
CA GLU A 115 4.32 -12.31 -10.29
C GLU A 115 2.95 -11.91 -9.77
N HIS A 116 2.92 -11.01 -8.80
CA HIS A 116 1.65 -10.53 -8.24
C HIS A 116 0.77 -9.85 -9.30
N TYR A 117 1.39 -9.06 -10.16
CA TYR A 117 0.67 -8.28 -11.17
C TYR A 117 0.64 -8.94 -12.54
N ARG A 118 1.01 -10.22 -12.62
CA ARG A 118 1.13 -10.95 -13.89
C ARG A 118 -0.09 -10.82 -14.80
N TYR A 119 -1.28 -10.95 -14.23
CA TYR A 119 -2.50 -11.02 -15.02
C TYR A 119 -3.27 -9.70 -15.07
N ILE A 120 -2.88 -8.73 -14.30
CA ILE A 120 -3.59 -7.46 -14.25
C ILE A 120 -2.76 -6.30 -14.73
N GLY A 121 -1.50 -6.55 -15.06
CA GLY A 121 -0.60 -5.50 -15.54
C GLY A 121 0.17 -4.80 -14.43
N LEU A 122 1.38 -4.40 -14.73
CA LEU A 122 2.23 -3.74 -13.75
C LEU A 122 1.68 -2.36 -13.38
N PRO A 123 1.72 -2.02 -12.10
CA PRO A 123 1.19 -0.73 -11.68
C PRO A 123 2.13 0.42 -12.02
N ALA A 124 1.57 1.61 -12.10
CA ALA A 124 2.34 2.80 -12.45
C ALA A 124 3.48 3.09 -11.49
N TRP A 125 3.33 2.74 -10.22
CA TRP A 125 4.37 3.01 -9.22
C TRP A 125 5.60 2.12 -9.38
N TYR A 126 5.43 0.99 -10.06
CA TYR A 126 6.56 0.08 -10.28
C TYR A 126 7.17 0.39 -11.63
N ARG A 127 8.37 0.91 -11.61
CA ARG A 127 9.07 1.23 -12.82
C ARG A 127 10.35 0.43 -12.88
N ARG A 128 10.58 -0.18 -14.01
CA ARG A 128 11.82 -0.90 -14.21
C ARG A 128 12.92 0.09 -14.52
N HIS A 129 14.05 -0.12 -13.87
CA HIS A 129 15.23 0.63 -14.21
C HIS A 129 15.86 0.04 -15.46
N ARG A 130 16.35 0.89 -16.29
CA ARG A 130 16.96 0.46 -17.54
C ARG A 130 18.41 0.84 -17.61
#